data_31b2416cdd883d6b160f63fc12d8774c
#
_entry.id   31b2416cdd883d6b160f63fc12d8774c
#
_cell.length_a   1.000
_cell.length_b   1.000
_cell.length_c   1.000
_cell.angle_alpha   90.00
_cell.angle_beta   90.00
_cell.angle_gamma   90.00
#
_symmetry.space_group_name_H-M   'P 1'
#
loop_
_entity.id
_entity.type
_entity.pdbx_description
1 polymer ?
#
loop_
_entity_poly.entity_id
_entity_poly.type
_entity_poly.pdbx_seq_one_letter_code
_entity_poly.pdbx_strand_id
1 'polypeptide(L)'
;MIIKWTPSPNFTVGRKGKKIIAIVDHITAGFMPGCLNWLCNPKAQASAHYLVTRDGRIFQLVKDENTAWHAGMVNRPYWQLYDGTNPNYYTIGIEHEGFPNKDLTEAQYQASLSLHRLLIQRYDIPIDNEHIVGHYRIDSVRKANCPGPKFPWDRLFNDLRKGDEENVVRIKILFEGKELDGFIKDGKAYVEVRKLCEALGLKVYWNDKKKQVEVSK
;
A
#
# COMPACT_ATOMS: atom_id res chain seq x y z
N MET A 1 14.51 -3.45 -8.12
CA MET A 1 13.46 -2.65 -8.80
C MET A 1 14.03 -1.29 -9.18
N ILE A 2 13.87 -0.85 -10.43
CA ILE A 2 14.30 0.47 -10.92
C ILE A 2 13.05 1.31 -11.16
N ILE A 3 12.99 2.49 -10.54
CA ILE A 3 11.90 3.47 -10.73
C ILE A 3 12.46 4.66 -11.51
N LYS A 4 11.88 4.91 -12.69
CA LYS A 4 12.29 6.01 -13.55
C LYS A 4 11.51 7.28 -13.20
N TRP A 5 12.21 8.35 -12.84
CA TRP A 5 11.60 9.65 -12.63
C TRP A 5 11.17 10.28 -13.96
N THR A 6 9.89 10.63 -14.08
CA THR A 6 9.30 11.27 -15.27
C THR A 6 8.19 12.21 -14.78
N PRO A 7 8.50 13.49 -14.49
CA PRO A 7 7.60 14.35 -13.72
C PRO A 7 6.34 14.73 -14.49
N SER A 8 5.20 14.63 -13.81
CA SER A 8 3.92 15.23 -14.20
C SER A 8 3.83 16.65 -13.63
N PRO A 9 3.30 17.63 -14.36
CA PRO A 9 3.00 18.96 -13.83
C PRO A 9 1.72 19.01 -12.99
N ASN A 10 0.92 17.93 -13.00
CA ASN A 10 -0.43 17.88 -12.41
C ASN A 10 -0.36 17.42 -10.95
N PHE A 11 0.06 18.28 -10.04
CA PHE A 11 0.10 17.96 -8.62
C PHE A 11 -0.05 19.22 -7.74
N THR A 12 -0.36 19.01 -6.49
CA THR A 12 -0.33 20.05 -5.45
C THR A 12 0.85 19.81 -4.53
N VAL A 13 1.58 20.86 -4.19
CA VAL A 13 2.72 20.78 -3.26
C VAL A 13 2.22 20.42 -1.86
N GLY A 14 2.87 19.43 -1.26
CA GLY A 14 2.55 18.90 0.06
C GLY A 14 1.23 18.11 0.09
N ARG A 15 0.80 17.71 1.29
CA ARG A 15 -0.36 16.84 1.55
C ARG A 15 -1.35 17.44 2.57
N LYS A 16 -1.38 18.77 2.71
CA LYS A 16 -2.26 19.48 3.66
C LYS A 16 -2.20 18.95 5.10
N GLY A 17 -1.00 18.50 5.54
CA GLY A 17 -0.77 17.95 6.87
C GLY A 17 -1.23 16.49 7.06
N LYS A 18 -1.77 15.84 6.04
CA LYS A 18 -2.19 14.44 6.11
C LYS A 18 -1.00 13.49 5.91
N LYS A 19 -1.05 12.34 6.61
CA LYS A 19 -0.15 11.22 6.38
C LYS A 19 -0.67 10.34 5.25
N ILE A 20 0.22 9.63 4.57
CA ILE A 20 -0.14 8.57 3.62
C ILE A 20 -0.60 7.37 4.44
N ILE A 21 -1.82 6.89 4.19
CA ILE A 21 -2.43 5.76 4.89
C ILE A 21 -2.89 4.65 3.95
N ALA A 22 -3.01 4.91 2.65
CA ALA A 22 -3.54 3.92 1.72
C ALA A 22 -2.96 4.06 0.30
N ILE A 23 -3.05 2.96 -0.46
CA ILE A 23 -2.76 2.89 -1.88
C ILE A 23 -4.09 2.80 -2.64
N VAL A 24 -4.22 3.57 -3.72
CA VAL A 24 -5.35 3.50 -4.65
C VAL A 24 -4.86 3.02 -6.00
N ASP A 25 -5.34 1.86 -6.43
CA ASP A 25 -5.03 1.27 -7.72
C ASP A 25 -5.99 1.76 -8.81
N HIS A 26 -5.41 2.06 -9.97
CA HIS A 26 -6.09 2.56 -11.15
C HIS A 26 -5.69 1.78 -12.39
N ILE A 27 -6.44 1.97 -13.47
CA ILE A 27 -6.11 1.51 -14.82
C ILE A 27 -6.18 2.69 -15.78
N THR A 28 -5.15 2.85 -16.62
CA THR A 28 -5.00 4.02 -17.49
C THR A 28 -6.03 4.13 -18.61
N ALA A 29 -6.77 3.03 -18.89
CA ALA A 29 -7.62 2.90 -20.08
C ALA A 29 -6.90 3.26 -21.38
N GLY A 30 -5.62 2.92 -21.47
CA GLY A 30 -4.76 3.21 -22.62
C GLY A 30 -3.41 2.51 -22.53
N PHE A 31 -2.62 2.63 -23.57
CA PHE A 31 -1.29 2.03 -23.69
C PHE A 31 -0.17 3.06 -23.80
N MET A 32 1.06 2.61 -23.53
CA MET A 32 2.28 3.37 -23.79
C MET A 32 2.45 3.67 -25.29
N PRO A 33 3.00 4.84 -25.67
CA PRO A 33 3.39 5.95 -24.80
C PRO A 33 2.24 6.89 -24.44
N GLY A 34 1.03 6.66 -24.97
CA GLY A 34 -0.12 7.56 -24.86
C GLY A 34 -0.54 7.84 -23.40
N CYS A 35 -0.63 6.80 -22.55
CA CYS A 35 -1.03 6.98 -21.16
C CYS A 35 0.00 7.77 -20.35
N LEU A 36 1.29 7.56 -20.57
CA LEU A 36 2.35 8.35 -19.92
C LEU A 36 2.29 9.82 -20.38
N ASN A 37 2.19 10.03 -21.71
CA ASN A 37 2.09 11.38 -22.27
C ASN A 37 0.87 12.13 -21.72
N TRP A 38 -0.27 11.43 -21.55
CA TRP A 38 -1.47 12.02 -20.97
C TRP A 38 -1.26 12.41 -19.50
N LEU A 39 -0.76 11.51 -18.66
CA LEU A 39 -0.51 11.78 -17.23
C LEU A 39 0.54 12.88 -17.00
N CYS A 40 1.43 13.12 -17.98
CA CYS A 40 2.41 14.20 -17.94
C CYS A 40 1.97 15.47 -18.71
N ASN A 41 0.75 15.50 -19.27
CA ASN A 41 0.24 16.67 -19.98
C ASN A 41 -0.51 17.59 -19.00
N PRO A 42 -0.17 18.89 -18.93
CA PRO A 42 -0.90 19.82 -18.05
C PRO A 42 -2.39 19.93 -18.37
N LYS A 43 -2.80 19.68 -19.61
CA LYS A 43 -4.22 19.69 -20.04
C LYS A 43 -5.01 18.52 -19.48
N ALA A 44 -4.36 17.43 -19.03
CA ALA A 44 -5.04 16.28 -18.47
C ALA A 44 -5.72 16.58 -17.15
N GLN A 45 -5.22 17.55 -16.37
CA GLN A 45 -5.71 17.88 -15.02
C GLN A 45 -5.86 16.64 -14.14
N ALA A 46 -5.01 15.63 -14.40
CA ALA A 46 -4.96 14.35 -13.71
C ALA A 46 -3.52 13.82 -13.70
N SER A 47 -3.17 13.05 -12.68
CA SER A 47 -1.88 12.38 -12.56
C SER A 47 -2.02 11.17 -11.63
N ALA A 48 -0.92 10.44 -11.44
CA ALA A 48 -0.74 9.48 -10.35
C ALA A 48 0.66 9.64 -9.78
N HIS A 49 0.93 9.03 -8.64
CA HIS A 49 2.30 9.01 -8.12
C HIS A 49 3.17 8.08 -8.97
N TYR A 50 2.61 6.93 -9.34
CA TYR A 50 3.31 5.91 -10.12
C TYR A 50 2.49 5.42 -11.32
N LEU A 51 3.21 5.00 -12.36
CA LEU A 51 2.67 4.26 -13.50
C LEU A 51 3.47 2.97 -13.66
N VAL A 52 2.76 1.83 -13.68
CA VAL A 52 3.33 0.50 -13.94
C VAL A 52 2.92 0.05 -15.34
N THR A 53 3.89 -0.16 -16.21
CA THR A 53 3.66 -0.52 -17.60
C THR A 53 3.57 -2.03 -17.81
N ARG A 54 2.99 -2.46 -18.93
CA ARG A 54 2.78 -3.87 -19.26
C ARG A 54 4.08 -4.67 -19.38
N ASP A 55 5.19 -4.03 -19.70
CA ASP A 55 6.53 -4.64 -19.75
C ASP A 55 7.28 -4.59 -18.39
N GLY A 56 6.59 -4.15 -17.32
CA GLY A 56 7.12 -4.16 -15.95
C GLY A 56 7.98 -2.95 -15.59
N ARG A 57 8.07 -1.91 -16.42
CA ARG A 57 8.74 -0.67 -16.03
C ARG A 57 7.86 0.13 -15.08
N ILE A 58 8.52 0.81 -14.13
CA ILE A 58 7.84 1.70 -13.18
C ILE A 58 8.33 3.13 -13.39
N PHE A 59 7.37 4.04 -13.53
CA PHE A 59 7.63 5.47 -13.62
C PHE A 59 7.07 6.14 -12.35
N GLN A 60 7.86 7.01 -11.71
CA GLN A 60 7.35 7.94 -10.72
C GLN A 60 7.05 9.27 -11.39
N LEU A 61 5.81 9.73 -11.27
CA LEU A 61 5.31 10.94 -11.96
C LEU A 61 5.15 12.11 -10.99
N VAL A 62 4.79 11.83 -9.74
CA VAL A 62 4.68 12.81 -8.66
C VAL A 62 5.44 12.25 -7.47
N LYS A 63 6.21 13.09 -6.79
CA LYS A 63 6.91 12.68 -5.57
C LYS A 63 5.91 12.39 -4.45
N ASP A 64 6.22 11.41 -3.60
CA ASP A 64 5.31 10.95 -2.55
C ASP A 64 4.95 12.04 -1.52
N GLU A 65 5.82 13.01 -1.28
CA GLU A 65 5.56 14.14 -0.41
C GLU A 65 4.55 15.16 -0.97
N ASN A 66 4.22 15.05 -2.26
CA ASN A 66 3.23 15.90 -2.93
C ASN A 66 1.92 15.14 -3.15
N THR A 67 0.90 15.86 -3.57
CA THR A 67 -0.45 15.34 -3.82
C THR A 67 -0.66 15.16 -5.32
N ALA A 68 -0.62 13.95 -5.84
CA ALA A 68 -1.04 13.64 -7.20
C ALA A 68 -2.58 13.74 -7.34
N TRP A 69 -3.07 14.08 -8.53
CA TRP A 69 -4.50 14.25 -8.78
C TRP A 69 -5.11 13.00 -9.41
N HIS A 70 -5.38 11.96 -8.58
CA HIS A 70 -5.84 10.65 -9.05
C HIS A 70 -7.22 10.22 -8.54
N ALA A 71 -7.61 10.64 -7.32
CA ALA A 71 -8.84 10.19 -6.66
C ALA A 71 -9.60 11.33 -5.96
N GLY A 72 -9.33 12.60 -6.33
CA GLY A 72 -9.89 13.76 -5.64
C GLY A 72 -11.36 14.04 -5.95
N MET A 73 -11.92 13.42 -6.98
CA MET A 73 -13.35 13.56 -7.33
C MET A 73 -14.11 12.38 -6.73
N VAL A 74 -14.73 12.60 -5.59
CA VAL A 74 -15.49 11.60 -4.84
C VAL A 74 -16.96 11.59 -5.26
N ASN A 75 -17.52 10.39 -5.53
CA ASN A 75 -18.94 10.27 -5.85
C ASN A 75 -19.50 8.94 -5.33
N ARG A 76 -20.44 9.01 -4.38
CA ARG A 76 -21.04 7.86 -3.67
C ARG A 76 -19.98 6.89 -3.15
N PRO A 77 -19.02 7.36 -2.32
CA PRO A 77 -17.96 6.52 -1.79
C PRO A 77 -18.55 5.47 -0.83
N TYR A 78 -17.95 4.27 -0.85
CA TYR A 78 -18.19 3.26 0.17
C TYR A 78 -16.85 2.75 0.78
N TRP A 79 -15.81 3.57 0.69
CA TRP A 79 -14.52 3.36 1.30
C TRP A 79 -14.57 3.81 2.78
N GLN A 80 -14.28 2.91 3.71
CA GLN A 80 -14.42 3.18 5.15
C GLN A 80 -13.43 4.21 5.69
N LEU A 81 -12.26 4.36 5.04
CA LEU A 81 -11.25 5.36 5.43
C LEU A 81 -11.51 6.75 4.81
N TYR A 82 -12.60 6.94 4.07
CA TYR A 82 -12.96 8.25 3.56
C TYR A 82 -13.43 9.16 4.69
N ASP A 83 -12.67 10.22 4.97
CA ASP A 83 -12.89 11.15 6.07
C ASP A 83 -13.62 12.45 5.69
N GLY A 84 -14.20 12.50 4.49
CA GLY A 84 -14.89 13.69 3.95
C GLY A 84 -13.96 14.70 3.29
N THR A 85 -12.63 14.52 3.36
CA THR A 85 -11.65 15.39 2.68
C THR A 85 -11.18 14.77 1.35
N ASN A 86 -10.40 15.53 0.58
CA ASN A 86 -9.88 15.05 -0.71
C ASN A 86 -8.93 13.85 -0.50
N PRO A 87 -9.26 12.64 -1.00
CA PRO A 87 -8.45 11.43 -0.83
C PRO A 87 -7.02 11.53 -1.36
N ASN A 88 -6.77 12.40 -2.32
CA ASN A 88 -5.41 12.62 -2.83
C ASN A 88 -4.42 13.02 -1.74
N TYR A 89 -4.88 13.67 -0.66
CA TYR A 89 -4.01 14.14 0.41
C TYR A 89 -3.41 13.02 1.25
N TYR A 90 -4.07 11.86 1.35
CA TYR A 90 -3.67 10.77 2.23
C TYR A 90 -3.52 9.41 1.53
N THR A 91 -3.51 9.41 0.20
CA THR A 91 -3.29 8.20 -0.60
C THR A 91 -2.13 8.32 -1.59
N ILE A 92 -1.57 7.17 -1.97
CA ILE A 92 -0.68 7.02 -3.13
C ILE A 92 -1.50 6.42 -4.28
N GLY A 93 -1.52 7.07 -5.43
CA GLY A 93 -2.16 6.52 -6.64
C GLY A 93 -1.16 5.77 -7.50
N ILE A 94 -1.52 4.53 -7.89
CA ILE A 94 -0.77 3.71 -8.85
C ILE A 94 -1.65 3.48 -10.08
N GLU A 95 -1.22 3.96 -11.22
CA GLU A 95 -1.84 3.66 -12.51
C GLU A 95 -1.20 2.41 -13.14
N HIS A 96 -2.03 1.52 -13.66
CA HIS A 96 -1.59 0.34 -14.41
C HIS A 96 -1.91 0.54 -15.90
N GLU A 97 -0.93 0.36 -16.75
CA GLU A 97 -1.15 0.44 -18.21
C GLU A 97 -2.11 -0.65 -18.67
N GLY A 98 -3.19 -0.29 -19.38
CA GLY A 98 -4.14 -1.23 -19.95
C GLY A 98 -5.59 -0.80 -19.84
N PHE A 99 -6.51 -1.79 -19.90
CA PHE A 99 -7.95 -1.58 -19.86
C PHE A 99 -8.63 -2.42 -18.78
N PRO A 100 -9.77 -1.98 -18.20
CA PRO A 100 -10.43 -2.64 -17.07
C PRO A 100 -10.80 -4.11 -17.29
N ASN A 101 -11.05 -4.51 -18.55
CA ASN A 101 -11.45 -5.86 -18.94
C ASN A 101 -10.29 -6.76 -19.40
N LYS A 102 -9.05 -6.33 -19.18
CA LYS A 102 -7.83 -7.06 -19.53
C LYS A 102 -7.02 -7.37 -18.29
N ASP A 103 -6.43 -8.57 -18.29
CA ASP A 103 -5.51 -8.98 -17.24
C ASP A 103 -4.21 -8.17 -17.33
N LEU A 104 -3.58 -7.97 -16.18
CA LEU A 104 -2.21 -7.50 -16.12
C LEU A 104 -1.29 -8.57 -16.73
N THR A 105 -0.24 -8.16 -17.41
CA THR A 105 0.83 -9.09 -17.79
C THR A 105 1.58 -9.54 -16.53
N GLU A 106 2.25 -10.69 -16.59
CA GLU A 106 3.04 -11.15 -15.45
C GLU A 106 4.15 -10.17 -15.08
N ALA A 107 4.84 -9.59 -16.07
CA ALA A 107 5.86 -8.56 -15.83
C ALA A 107 5.28 -7.33 -15.11
N GLN A 108 4.10 -6.86 -15.54
CA GLN A 108 3.38 -5.77 -14.90
C GLN A 108 2.95 -6.10 -13.48
N TYR A 109 2.41 -7.30 -13.27
CA TYR A 109 1.99 -7.76 -11.95
C TYR A 109 3.17 -7.82 -10.98
N GLN A 110 4.30 -8.41 -11.36
CA GLN A 110 5.48 -8.50 -10.50
C GLN A 110 6.08 -7.12 -10.17
N ALA A 111 6.07 -6.20 -11.14
CA ALA A 111 6.47 -4.82 -10.90
C ALA A 111 5.52 -4.11 -9.92
N SER A 112 4.21 -4.29 -10.10
CA SER A 112 3.18 -3.77 -9.20
C SER A 112 3.33 -4.32 -7.78
N LEU A 113 3.47 -5.64 -7.63
CA LEU A 113 3.68 -6.30 -6.34
C LEU A 113 4.92 -5.75 -5.61
N SER A 114 6.03 -5.58 -6.36
CA SER A 114 7.27 -5.02 -5.80
C SER A 114 7.10 -3.55 -5.36
N LEU A 115 6.34 -2.75 -6.12
CA LEU A 115 6.02 -1.37 -5.77
C LEU A 115 5.12 -1.30 -4.53
N HIS A 116 4.08 -2.14 -4.45
CA HIS A 116 3.22 -2.23 -3.27
C HIS A 116 4.03 -2.55 -2.01
N ARG A 117 4.90 -3.58 -2.05
CA ARG A 117 5.78 -3.93 -0.92
C ARG A 117 6.65 -2.75 -0.47
N LEU A 118 7.23 -2.02 -1.42
CA LEU A 118 8.03 -0.82 -1.10
C LEU A 118 7.21 0.25 -0.39
N LEU A 119 5.99 0.55 -0.88
CA LEU A 119 5.13 1.58 -0.32
C LEU A 119 4.55 1.17 1.04
N ILE A 120 4.15 -0.08 1.18
CA ILE A 120 3.68 -0.69 2.43
C ILE A 120 4.74 -0.53 3.51
N GLN A 121 5.98 -0.93 3.23
CA GLN A 121 7.10 -0.82 4.17
C GLN A 121 7.43 0.64 4.49
N ARG A 122 7.42 1.52 3.47
CA ARG A 122 7.81 2.93 3.64
C ARG A 122 6.82 3.73 4.49
N TYR A 123 5.54 3.44 4.38
CA TYR A 123 4.45 4.21 5.01
C TYR A 123 3.68 3.44 6.07
N ASP A 124 4.12 2.23 6.42
CA ASP A 124 3.46 1.36 7.40
C ASP A 124 1.98 1.12 7.06
N ILE A 125 1.70 0.84 5.77
CA ILE A 125 0.34 0.62 5.27
C ILE A 125 -0.09 -0.81 5.59
N PRO A 126 -1.24 -1.02 6.27
CA PRO A 126 -1.77 -2.37 6.51
C PRO A 126 -2.11 -3.12 5.22
N ILE A 127 -1.88 -4.45 5.23
CA ILE A 127 -2.21 -5.33 4.09
C ILE A 127 -3.64 -5.82 4.21
N ASP A 128 -4.58 -4.96 3.89
CA ASP A 128 -6.01 -5.24 3.88
C ASP A 128 -6.75 -4.46 2.77
N ASN A 129 -8.05 -4.78 2.60
CA ASN A 129 -8.88 -4.21 1.55
C ASN A 129 -9.42 -2.79 1.88
N GLU A 130 -9.05 -2.19 3.02
CA GLU A 130 -9.32 -0.79 3.33
C GLU A 130 -8.11 0.11 3.00
N HIS A 131 -6.88 -0.42 3.13
CA HIS A 131 -5.66 0.33 2.90
C HIS A 131 -5.06 0.14 1.50
N ILE A 132 -5.49 -0.90 0.76
CA ILE A 132 -5.13 -1.12 -0.65
C ILE A 132 -6.43 -1.30 -1.42
N VAL A 133 -6.84 -0.26 -2.15
CA VAL A 133 -8.18 -0.19 -2.73
C VAL A 133 -8.18 0.19 -4.20
N GLY A 134 -9.24 -0.15 -4.90
CA GLY A 134 -9.50 0.37 -6.24
C GLY A 134 -10.23 1.71 -6.20
N HIS A 135 -10.02 2.53 -7.22
CA HIS A 135 -10.66 3.84 -7.36
C HIS A 135 -12.20 3.76 -7.26
N TYR A 136 -12.82 2.63 -7.69
CA TYR A 136 -14.26 2.39 -7.62
C TYR A 136 -14.85 2.51 -6.20
N ARG A 137 -14.05 2.35 -5.14
CA ARG A 137 -14.52 2.53 -3.77
C ARG A 137 -14.65 4.00 -3.36
N ILE A 138 -13.96 4.89 -4.05
CA ILE A 138 -13.96 6.35 -3.83
C ILE A 138 -14.98 7.04 -4.75
N ASP A 139 -15.03 6.61 -6.02
CA ASP A 139 -16.01 7.07 -7.00
C ASP A 139 -16.69 5.87 -7.65
N SER A 140 -17.76 5.40 -7.02
CA SER A 140 -18.48 4.21 -7.45
C SER A 140 -19.39 4.45 -8.67
N VAL A 141 -19.52 5.69 -9.13
CA VAL A 141 -20.38 6.07 -10.26
C VAL A 141 -19.57 6.22 -11.53
N ARG A 142 -18.57 7.10 -11.54
CA ARG A 142 -17.77 7.39 -12.75
C ARG A 142 -16.58 6.45 -12.92
N LYS A 143 -16.13 5.86 -11.82
CA LYS A 143 -14.95 4.99 -11.76
C LYS A 143 -15.27 3.55 -11.33
N ALA A 144 -16.53 3.13 -11.50
CA ALA A 144 -17.03 1.81 -11.13
C ALA A 144 -16.17 0.63 -11.68
N ASN A 145 -15.48 0.86 -12.79
CA ASN A 145 -14.60 -0.12 -13.45
C ASN A 145 -13.12 0.26 -13.36
N CYS A 146 -12.67 0.94 -12.32
CA CYS A 146 -11.26 1.31 -12.13
C CYS A 146 -10.70 0.74 -10.82
N PRO A 147 -9.72 -0.17 -10.88
CA PRO A 147 -8.94 -0.66 -12.02
C PRO A 147 -9.65 -1.71 -12.87
N GLY A 148 -10.80 -2.23 -12.45
CA GLY A 148 -11.66 -3.14 -13.19
C GLY A 148 -11.71 -4.55 -12.62
N PRO A 149 -12.64 -5.39 -13.14
CA PRO A 149 -12.92 -6.72 -12.59
C PRO A 149 -11.79 -7.74 -12.84
N LYS A 150 -10.85 -7.43 -13.73
CA LYS A 150 -9.69 -8.27 -14.04
C LYS A 150 -8.46 -7.93 -13.22
N PHE A 151 -8.53 -6.92 -12.35
CA PHE A 151 -7.42 -6.63 -11.44
C PHE A 151 -7.26 -7.77 -10.42
N PRO A 152 -6.05 -8.32 -10.24
CA PRO A 152 -5.85 -9.60 -9.53
C PRO A 152 -5.79 -9.42 -8.01
N TRP A 153 -6.86 -8.92 -7.38
CA TRP A 153 -6.90 -8.60 -5.94
C TRP A 153 -6.50 -9.76 -5.05
N ASP A 154 -7.11 -10.94 -5.23
CA ASP A 154 -6.85 -12.11 -4.38
C ASP A 154 -5.38 -12.54 -4.46
N ARG A 155 -4.83 -12.55 -5.69
CA ARG A 155 -3.43 -12.85 -5.91
C ARG A 155 -2.52 -11.81 -5.24
N LEU A 156 -2.84 -10.51 -5.40
CA LEU A 156 -2.06 -9.42 -4.81
C LEU A 156 -2.00 -9.54 -3.29
N PHE A 157 -3.15 -9.67 -2.62
CA PHE A 157 -3.20 -9.82 -1.17
C PHE A 157 -2.51 -11.09 -0.67
N ASN A 158 -2.68 -12.20 -1.36
CA ASN A 158 -2.00 -13.45 -1.01
C ASN A 158 -0.47 -13.32 -1.13
N ASP A 159 0.02 -12.73 -2.22
CA ASP A 159 1.46 -12.59 -2.43
C ASP A 159 2.09 -11.51 -1.55
N LEU A 160 1.36 -10.45 -1.20
CA LEU A 160 1.80 -9.46 -0.20
C LEU A 160 1.98 -10.10 1.17
N ARG A 161 1.02 -10.91 1.63
CA ARG A 161 1.08 -11.60 2.93
C ARG A 161 2.20 -12.64 2.99
N LYS A 162 2.40 -13.42 1.90
CA LYS A 162 3.52 -14.36 1.82
C LYS A 162 4.89 -13.68 1.93
N GLY A 163 5.07 -12.55 1.25
CA GLY A 163 6.31 -11.77 1.36
C GLY A 163 6.56 -11.23 2.77
N ASP A 164 5.50 -11.02 3.54
CA ASP A 164 5.56 -10.63 4.94
C ASP A 164 6.02 -11.81 5.83
N GLU A 165 5.63 -13.04 5.48
CA GLU A 165 6.07 -14.27 6.14
C GLU A 165 7.51 -14.68 5.76
N GLU A 166 7.92 -14.48 4.50
CA GLU A 166 9.26 -14.80 4.02
C GLU A 166 10.36 -13.89 4.61
N ASN A 167 10.01 -12.69 5.03
CA ASN A 167 10.94 -11.76 5.70
C ASN A 167 11.09 -12.01 7.21
N VAL A 168 10.43 -13.06 7.73
CA VAL A 168 10.52 -13.45 9.14
C VAL A 168 11.62 -14.50 9.32
N VAL A 169 12.75 -14.11 9.92
CA VAL A 169 13.80 -15.04 10.30
C VAL A 169 13.53 -15.57 11.71
N ARG A 170 13.20 -16.84 11.84
CA ARG A 170 13.03 -17.49 13.15
C ARG A 170 14.37 -17.54 13.87
N ILE A 171 14.39 -17.15 15.14
CA ILE A 171 15.57 -17.10 15.99
C ILE A 171 15.29 -17.72 17.36
N LYS A 172 16.38 -18.13 18.05
CA LYS A 172 16.34 -18.39 19.47
C LYS A 172 16.93 -17.18 20.20
N ILE A 173 16.22 -16.73 21.22
CA ILE A 173 16.66 -15.68 22.11
C ILE A 173 17.11 -16.36 23.40
N LEU A 174 18.39 -16.23 23.73
CA LEU A 174 18.95 -16.77 24.98
C LEU A 174 18.83 -15.71 26.08
N PHE A 175 18.04 -16.02 27.10
CA PHE A 175 17.85 -15.15 28.25
C PHE A 175 18.10 -15.93 29.54
N GLU A 176 19.15 -15.59 30.31
CA GLU A 176 19.54 -16.24 31.57
C GLU A 176 19.56 -17.78 31.49
N GLY A 177 20.12 -18.32 30.40
CA GLY A 177 20.20 -19.77 30.15
C GLY A 177 18.91 -20.43 29.67
N LYS A 178 17.81 -19.68 29.50
CA LYS A 178 16.56 -20.15 28.90
C LYS A 178 16.48 -19.76 27.44
N GLU A 179 16.08 -20.69 26.59
CA GLU A 179 15.79 -20.41 25.17
C GLU A 179 14.33 -20.00 24.98
N LEU A 180 14.12 -18.86 24.32
CA LEU A 180 12.81 -18.37 23.92
C LEU A 180 12.75 -18.34 22.38
N ASP A 181 11.62 -18.78 21.82
CA ASP A 181 11.34 -18.63 20.40
C ASP A 181 11.06 -17.16 20.09
N GLY A 182 11.70 -16.65 19.08
CA GLY A 182 11.49 -15.31 18.56
C GLY A 182 11.65 -15.26 17.05
N PHE A 183 11.49 -14.08 16.50
CA PHE A 183 11.74 -13.85 15.09
C PHE A 183 12.30 -12.46 14.85
N ILE A 184 13.02 -12.30 13.75
CA ILE A 184 13.44 -11.00 13.22
C ILE A 184 12.50 -10.65 12.06
N LYS A 185 11.93 -9.45 12.11
CA LYS A 185 11.19 -8.82 11.03
C LYS A 185 11.67 -7.38 10.90
N ASP A 186 11.98 -6.94 9.67
CA ASP A 186 12.47 -5.58 9.38
C ASP A 186 13.64 -5.12 10.27
N GLY A 187 14.59 -6.05 10.54
CA GLY A 187 15.75 -5.79 11.37
C GLY A 187 15.49 -5.67 12.87
N LYS A 188 14.25 -5.91 13.33
CA LYS A 188 13.86 -5.90 14.74
C LYS A 188 13.60 -7.33 15.22
N ALA A 189 14.08 -7.65 16.43
CA ALA A 189 13.77 -8.91 17.09
C ALA A 189 12.47 -8.83 17.89
N TYR A 190 11.65 -9.83 17.75
CA TYR A 190 10.36 -9.98 18.44
C TYR A 190 10.33 -11.25 19.24
N VAL A 191 9.67 -11.20 20.39
CA VAL A 191 9.39 -12.34 21.26
C VAL A 191 7.98 -12.23 21.83
N GLU A 192 7.34 -13.35 22.10
CA GLU A 192 6.05 -13.35 22.77
C GLU A 192 6.17 -12.75 24.17
N VAL A 193 5.45 -11.65 24.44
CA VAL A 193 5.50 -10.92 25.72
C VAL A 193 5.27 -11.84 26.90
N ARG A 194 4.31 -12.78 26.83
CA ARG A 194 4.02 -13.74 27.90
C ARG A 194 5.24 -14.59 28.21
N LYS A 195 5.86 -15.20 27.22
CA LYS A 195 7.03 -16.07 27.41
C LYS A 195 8.23 -15.31 27.99
N LEU A 196 8.45 -14.08 27.54
CA LEU A 196 9.50 -13.24 28.09
C LEU A 196 9.23 -12.88 29.56
N CYS A 197 8.02 -12.46 29.88
CA CYS A 197 7.65 -12.10 31.24
C CYS A 197 7.68 -13.31 32.20
N GLU A 198 7.20 -14.47 31.77
CA GLU A 198 7.27 -15.72 32.55
C GLU A 198 8.73 -16.15 32.78
N ALA A 199 9.61 -15.98 31.80
CA ALA A 199 11.06 -16.22 31.96
C ALA A 199 11.68 -15.29 33.02
N LEU A 200 11.15 -14.06 33.15
CA LEU A 200 11.52 -13.08 34.19
C LEU A 200 10.82 -13.30 35.54
N GLY A 201 9.97 -14.33 35.70
CA GLY A 201 9.20 -14.59 36.91
C GLY A 201 8.03 -13.64 37.12
N LEU A 202 7.56 -12.99 36.03
CA LEU A 202 6.43 -12.06 36.06
C LEU A 202 5.16 -12.74 35.57
N LYS A 203 4.02 -12.25 36.05
CA LYS A 203 2.68 -12.67 35.62
C LYS A 203 2.16 -11.73 34.52
N VAL A 204 1.48 -12.29 33.52
CA VAL A 204 0.94 -11.54 32.39
C VAL A 204 -0.56 -11.76 32.28
N TYR A 205 -1.30 -10.66 32.24
CA TYR A 205 -2.75 -10.64 32.12
C TYR A 205 -3.19 -9.80 30.94
N TRP A 206 -4.21 -10.25 30.24
CA TRP A 206 -4.92 -9.45 29.26
C TRP A 206 -6.09 -8.71 29.92
N ASN A 207 -6.09 -7.38 29.86
CA ASN A 207 -7.20 -6.55 30.31
C ASN A 207 -8.11 -6.23 29.12
N ASP A 208 -9.21 -6.97 29.01
CA ASP A 208 -10.12 -6.83 27.87
C ASP A 208 -10.84 -5.47 27.84
N LYS A 209 -11.13 -4.88 29.00
CA LYS A 209 -11.78 -3.55 29.07
C LYS A 209 -10.87 -2.42 28.59
N LYS A 210 -9.59 -2.49 28.93
CA LYS A 210 -8.59 -1.48 28.56
C LYS A 210 -7.86 -1.83 27.25
N LYS A 211 -8.10 -3.04 26.70
CA LYS A 211 -7.38 -3.55 25.51
C LYS A 211 -5.86 -3.47 25.64
N GLN A 212 -5.34 -3.85 26.80
CA GLN A 212 -3.90 -3.79 27.10
C GLN A 212 -3.41 -5.03 27.82
N VAL A 213 -2.11 -5.31 27.66
CA VAL A 213 -1.39 -6.32 28.46
C VAL A 213 -0.95 -5.67 29.78
N GLU A 214 -1.27 -6.30 30.89
CA GLU A 214 -0.81 -5.91 32.23
C GLU A 214 0.20 -6.94 32.73
N VAL A 215 1.31 -6.44 33.29
CA VAL A 215 2.41 -7.27 33.83
C VAL A 215 2.57 -6.94 35.32
N SER A 216 2.69 -7.97 36.15
CA SER A 216 2.94 -7.83 37.60
C SER A 216 3.98 -8.82 38.09
N LYS A 217 4.58 -8.55 39.24
CA LYS A 217 5.40 -9.50 39.99
C LYS A 217 4.54 -10.57 40.66
#